data_a8aa660e3d65c09e7ba719f4fbaf1652
#
_entry.id   a8aa660e3d65c09e7ba719f4fbaf1652
#
_cell.length_a   1.000
_cell.length_b   1.000
_cell.length_c   1.000
_cell.angle_alpha   90.00
_cell.angle_beta   90.00
_cell.angle_gamma   90.00
#
_symmetry.space_group_name_H-M   'P 1'
#
loop_
_entity.id
_entity.type
_entity.pdbx_description
1 polymer ?
#
loop_
_entity_poly.entity_id
_entity_poly.type
_entity_poly.pdbx_seq_one_letter_code
_entity_poly.pdbx_strand_id
1 'polypeptide(L)'
;MTTITLVQGDITEQRVDAIVNAANSSLLGGGGVDGAIHRRGGPAILNACRDLRASHYGAGLPTGEAVATTAGDLPAEWVIHTVGPVWQGPGSDPTLLASCYRESLRVADEVGARSVAFPAISTGVYRWPVEEAARVAVEAVRAGETGVEEVRFVLFDGGTFAVFEGVVG
;
A
#
# COMPACT_ATOMS: atom_id res chain seq x y z
N MET A 1 15.02 -9.28 -10.65
CA MET A 1 13.70 -9.95 -10.70
C MET A 1 13.01 -9.82 -9.36
N THR A 2 11.75 -9.44 -9.36
CA THR A 2 10.99 -9.26 -8.12
C THR A 2 10.37 -10.57 -7.66
N THR A 3 10.60 -10.94 -6.40
CA THR A 3 9.97 -12.10 -5.78
C THR A 3 8.70 -11.66 -5.04
N ILE A 4 7.61 -12.39 -5.22
CA ILE A 4 6.36 -12.16 -4.49
C ILE A 4 6.28 -13.12 -3.31
N THR A 5 6.15 -12.58 -2.11
CA THR A 5 6.02 -13.33 -0.85
C THR A 5 4.65 -13.03 -0.24
N LEU A 6 4.02 -14.03 0.34
CA LEU A 6 2.74 -13.87 1.05
C LEU A 6 2.93 -14.13 2.54
N VAL A 7 2.38 -13.23 3.37
CA VAL A 7 2.42 -13.36 4.83
C VAL A 7 1.02 -13.12 5.37
N GLN A 8 0.56 -14.01 6.26
CA GLN A 8 -0.63 -13.71 7.05
C GLN A 8 -0.16 -13.12 8.37
N GLY A 9 -0.50 -11.85 8.61
CA GLY A 9 -0.04 -11.18 9.82
C GLY A 9 -0.31 -9.67 9.82
N ASP A 10 0.43 -8.98 10.65
CA ASP A 10 0.32 -7.54 10.87
C ASP A 10 1.40 -6.82 10.04
N ILE A 11 0.96 -5.94 9.14
CA ILE A 11 1.89 -5.19 8.27
C ILE A 11 2.81 -4.27 9.08
N THR A 12 2.35 -3.78 10.24
CA THR A 12 3.15 -2.88 11.08
C THR A 12 4.33 -3.57 11.78
N GLU A 13 4.39 -4.89 11.72
CA GLU A 13 5.47 -5.68 12.33
C GLU A 13 6.50 -6.16 11.30
N GLN A 14 6.30 -5.85 10.02
CA GLN A 14 7.16 -6.37 8.96
C GLN A 14 8.49 -5.59 8.89
N ARG A 15 9.59 -6.34 8.87
CA ARG A 15 10.93 -5.78 8.67
C ARG A 15 11.21 -5.72 7.18
N VAL A 16 10.96 -4.57 6.60
CA VAL A 16 11.15 -4.29 5.17
C VAL A 16 11.66 -2.86 5.04
N ASP A 17 12.11 -2.49 3.84
CA ASP A 17 12.58 -1.12 3.62
C ASP A 17 11.41 -0.13 3.58
N ALA A 18 10.29 -0.53 2.99
CA ALA A 18 9.11 0.33 2.93
C ALA A 18 7.83 -0.46 3.23
N ILE A 19 6.92 0.17 3.97
CA ILE A 19 5.58 -0.34 4.24
C ILE A 19 4.60 0.56 3.50
N VAL A 20 3.73 -0.03 2.68
CA VAL A 20 2.71 0.73 1.96
C VAL A 20 1.48 0.88 2.84
N ASN A 21 0.99 2.11 2.93
CA ASN A 21 -0.21 2.48 3.65
C ASN A 21 -1.37 2.69 2.66
N ALA A 22 -2.49 2.05 2.93
CA ALA A 22 -3.74 2.34 2.23
C ALA A 22 -4.38 3.58 2.87
N ALA A 23 -3.95 4.75 2.42
CA ALA A 23 -4.35 6.03 2.97
C ALA A 23 -5.64 6.55 2.36
N ASN A 24 -6.26 7.52 3.02
CA ASN A 24 -7.26 8.35 2.37
C ASN A 24 -6.57 9.60 1.78
N SER A 25 -7.28 10.37 0.95
CA SER A 25 -6.70 11.52 0.25
C SER A 25 -6.20 12.61 1.18
N SER A 26 -6.76 12.71 2.40
CA SER A 26 -6.33 13.73 3.36
C SER A 26 -4.91 13.48 3.90
N LEU A 27 -4.42 12.25 3.88
CA LEU A 27 -3.15 11.84 4.48
C LEU A 27 -3.10 12.02 6.01
N LEU A 28 -4.20 12.36 6.65
CA LEU A 28 -4.23 12.74 8.06
C LEU A 28 -4.69 11.61 8.99
N GLY A 29 -4.61 10.38 8.52
CA GLY A 29 -4.99 9.20 9.29
C GLY A 29 -6.42 8.77 9.06
N GLY A 30 -6.78 7.64 9.61
CA GLY A 30 -8.10 7.05 9.49
C GLY A 30 -8.18 5.75 10.25
N GLY A 31 -9.06 4.85 9.81
CA GLY A 31 -9.22 3.53 10.41
C GLY A 31 -8.42 2.45 9.68
N GLY A 32 -8.63 1.20 10.07
CA GLY A 32 -8.01 0.05 9.42
C GLY A 32 -6.49 0.08 9.43
N VAL A 33 -5.88 -0.26 8.30
CA VAL A 33 -4.42 -0.27 8.13
C VAL A 33 -3.82 1.12 8.37
N ASP A 34 -4.46 2.16 7.86
CA ASP A 34 -4.02 3.55 8.03
C ASP A 34 -3.91 3.91 9.53
N GLY A 35 -4.95 3.62 10.29
CA GLY A 35 -4.93 3.84 11.74
C GLY A 35 -3.86 3.04 12.45
N ALA A 36 -3.66 1.78 12.09
CA ALA A 36 -2.64 0.92 12.68
C ALA A 36 -1.22 1.45 12.41
N ILE A 37 -0.96 1.88 11.18
CA ILE A 37 0.35 2.42 10.80
C ILE A 37 0.64 3.70 11.58
N HIS A 38 -0.32 4.61 11.68
CA HIS A 38 -0.12 5.85 12.45
C HIS A 38 0.07 5.57 13.95
N ARG A 39 -0.67 4.63 14.54
CA ARG A 39 -0.51 4.30 15.96
C ARG A 39 0.85 3.71 16.28
N ARG A 40 1.28 2.72 15.47
CA ARG A 40 2.56 2.03 15.69
C ARG A 40 3.75 2.87 15.30
N GLY A 41 3.61 3.68 14.25
CA GLY A 41 4.70 4.54 13.76
C GLY A 41 4.91 5.80 14.57
N GLY A 42 3.92 6.21 15.33
CA GLY A 42 4.00 7.41 16.16
C GLY A 42 3.78 8.70 15.39
N PRO A 43 3.91 9.85 16.06
CA PRO A 43 3.50 11.16 15.50
C PRO A 43 4.37 11.65 14.34
N ALA A 44 5.57 11.13 14.16
CA ALA A 44 6.46 11.56 13.08
C ALA A 44 5.84 11.37 11.69
N ILE A 45 5.10 10.28 11.51
CA ILE A 45 4.42 10.00 10.23
C ILE A 45 3.35 11.06 9.95
N LEU A 46 2.49 11.34 10.93
CA LEU A 46 1.43 12.34 10.79
C LEU A 46 2.00 13.72 10.54
N ASN A 47 3.08 14.08 11.24
CA ASN A 47 3.74 15.37 11.04
C ASN A 47 4.29 15.50 9.62
N ALA A 48 4.90 14.45 9.08
CA ALA A 48 5.37 14.44 7.69
C ALA A 48 4.21 14.56 6.70
N CYS A 49 3.08 13.89 6.97
CA CYS A 49 1.89 14.01 6.14
C CYS A 49 1.31 15.43 6.17
N ARG A 50 1.31 16.07 7.33
CA ARG A 50 0.88 17.48 7.44
C ARG A 50 1.76 18.40 6.61
N ASP A 51 3.07 18.18 6.61
CA ASP A 51 4.01 18.96 5.79
C ASP A 51 3.71 18.78 4.30
N LEU A 52 3.39 17.57 3.85
CA LEU A 52 2.97 17.31 2.47
C LEU A 52 1.68 18.05 2.12
N ARG A 53 0.70 18.07 3.02
CA ARG A 53 -0.56 18.80 2.83
C ARG A 53 -0.34 20.30 2.82
N ALA A 54 0.67 20.80 3.52
CA ALA A 54 1.01 22.22 3.52
C ALA A 54 1.84 22.65 2.29
N SER A 55 2.31 21.71 1.48
CA SER A 55 3.17 21.98 0.32
C SER A 55 2.60 21.40 -0.98
N HIS A 56 3.09 20.23 -1.42
CA HIS A 56 2.77 19.67 -2.74
C HIS A 56 1.34 19.13 -2.85
N TYR A 57 0.71 18.76 -1.73
CA TYR A 57 -0.57 18.06 -1.72
C TYR A 57 -1.64 18.84 -0.96
N GLY A 58 -1.73 20.15 -1.21
CA GLY A 58 -2.71 21.02 -0.55
C GLY A 58 -4.16 20.57 -0.69
N ALA A 59 -4.51 19.96 -1.83
CA ALA A 59 -5.84 19.40 -2.08
C ALA A 59 -5.95 17.92 -1.71
N GLY A 60 -4.90 17.33 -1.15
CA GLY A 60 -4.81 15.91 -0.83
C GLY A 60 -4.05 15.09 -1.87
N LEU A 61 -3.78 13.82 -1.55
CA LEU A 61 -3.13 12.90 -2.47
C LEU A 61 -4.18 12.32 -3.41
N PRO A 62 -4.03 12.50 -4.74
CA PRO A 62 -5.01 11.94 -5.68
C PRO A 62 -5.05 10.42 -5.66
N THR A 63 -6.24 9.87 -5.94
CA THR A 63 -6.42 8.41 -6.06
C THR A 63 -5.48 7.83 -7.10
N GLY A 64 -4.80 6.73 -6.77
CA GLY A 64 -3.87 6.05 -7.66
C GLY A 64 -2.45 6.57 -7.59
N GLU A 65 -2.19 7.66 -6.89
CA GLU A 65 -0.84 8.19 -6.67
C GLU A 65 -0.24 7.70 -5.36
N ALA A 66 1.05 7.91 -5.20
CA ALA A 66 1.77 7.48 -4.00
C ALA A 66 2.83 8.51 -3.61
N VAL A 67 3.11 8.59 -2.31
CA VAL A 67 4.13 9.49 -1.75
C VAL A 67 4.76 8.86 -0.52
N ALA A 68 6.06 9.06 -0.34
CA ALA A 68 6.80 8.52 0.80
C ALA A 68 6.95 9.51 1.93
N THR A 69 6.91 9.00 3.16
CA THR A 69 7.28 9.70 4.39
C THR A 69 8.21 8.84 5.22
N THR A 70 8.73 9.41 6.32
CA THR A 70 9.38 8.61 7.35
C THR A 70 8.45 7.51 7.85
N ALA A 71 9.01 6.42 8.31
CA ALA A 71 8.25 5.34 8.95
C ALA A 71 8.16 5.49 10.48
N GLY A 72 8.77 6.52 11.04
CA GLY A 72 8.75 6.74 12.50
C GLY A 72 9.30 5.53 13.25
N ASP A 73 8.49 4.97 14.15
CA ASP A 73 8.88 3.85 15.00
C ASP A 73 8.64 2.47 14.38
N LEU A 74 8.14 2.41 13.12
CA LEU A 74 7.96 1.13 12.43
C LEU A 74 9.30 0.48 12.08
N PRO A 75 9.35 -0.86 11.94
CA PRO A 75 10.59 -1.56 11.56
C PRO A 75 10.88 -1.44 10.06
N ALA A 76 10.81 -0.24 9.54
CA ALA A 76 11.01 0.12 8.13
C ALA A 76 11.62 1.51 8.07
N GLU A 77 12.18 1.88 6.92
CA GLU A 77 12.72 3.24 6.71
C GLU A 77 11.65 4.20 6.19
N TRP A 78 10.71 3.69 5.40
CA TRP A 78 9.73 4.51 4.70
C TRP A 78 8.32 3.96 4.87
N VAL A 79 7.35 4.88 4.91
CA VAL A 79 5.96 4.56 4.62
C VAL A 79 5.64 5.16 3.27
N ILE A 80 5.09 4.36 2.38
CA ILE A 80 4.59 4.82 1.08
C ILE A 80 3.07 4.87 1.18
N HIS A 81 2.53 6.08 1.12
CA HIS A 81 1.08 6.30 1.19
C HIS A 81 0.49 6.27 -0.21
N THR A 82 -0.55 5.50 -0.42
CA THR A 82 -1.29 5.48 -1.68
C THR A 82 -2.78 5.44 -1.41
N VAL A 83 -3.56 6.07 -2.27
CA VAL A 83 -5.01 6.19 -2.10
C VAL A 83 -5.70 5.29 -3.10
N GLY A 84 -6.32 4.21 -2.61
CA GLY A 84 -7.05 3.27 -3.45
C GLY A 84 -8.42 3.82 -3.86
N PRO A 85 -8.95 3.32 -4.98
CA PRO A 85 -10.29 3.70 -5.43
C PRO A 85 -11.37 2.97 -4.63
N VAL A 86 -12.54 3.60 -4.53
CA VAL A 86 -13.76 2.97 -4.00
C VAL A 86 -14.38 2.12 -5.10
N TRP A 87 -14.82 0.91 -4.77
CA TRP A 87 -15.50 0.03 -5.72
C TRP A 87 -16.83 0.63 -6.15
N GLN A 88 -17.10 0.62 -7.45
CA GLN A 88 -18.29 1.22 -8.05
C GLN A 88 -19.31 0.17 -8.51
N GLY A 89 -19.15 -1.08 -8.11
CA GLY A 89 -20.00 -2.18 -8.51
C GLY A 89 -19.36 -3.04 -9.61
N PRO A 90 -20.09 -4.06 -10.09
CA PRO A 90 -19.58 -4.94 -11.15
C PRO A 90 -19.15 -4.13 -12.38
N GLY A 91 -17.99 -4.48 -12.93
CA GLY A 91 -17.42 -3.76 -14.07
C GLY A 91 -16.63 -2.51 -13.69
N SER A 92 -16.32 -2.31 -12.41
CA SER A 92 -15.45 -1.21 -11.97
C SER A 92 -14.11 -1.25 -12.70
N ASP A 93 -13.65 -0.09 -13.15
CA ASP A 93 -12.36 0.04 -13.85
C ASP A 93 -11.21 -0.20 -12.85
N PRO A 94 -10.33 -1.18 -13.10
CA PRO A 94 -9.23 -1.48 -12.20
C PRO A 94 -8.00 -0.57 -12.37
N THR A 95 -8.03 0.39 -13.28
CA THR A 95 -6.86 1.20 -13.64
C THR A 95 -6.26 1.93 -12.44
N LEU A 96 -7.09 2.58 -11.61
CA LEU A 96 -6.60 3.32 -10.45
C LEU A 96 -6.10 2.39 -9.36
N LEU A 97 -6.71 1.22 -9.19
CA LEU A 97 -6.22 0.23 -8.23
C LEU A 97 -4.84 -0.30 -8.66
N ALA A 98 -4.68 -0.64 -9.93
CA ALA A 98 -3.38 -1.05 -10.47
C ALA A 98 -2.33 0.05 -10.33
N SER A 99 -2.74 1.31 -10.54
CA SER A 99 -1.87 2.46 -10.38
C SER A 99 -1.30 2.59 -8.96
N CYS A 100 -2.09 2.27 -7.93
CA CYS A 100 -1.61 2.28 -6.55
C CYS A 100 -0.36 1.40 -6.38
N TYR A 101 -0.38 0.21 -6.95
CA TYR A 101 0.75 -0.71 -6.88
C TYR A 101 1.94 -0.23 -7.71
N ARG A 102 1.69 0.22 -8.95
CA ARG A 102 2.75 0.72 -9.84
C ARG A 102 3.42 1.96 -9.27
N GLU A 103 2.63 2.93 -8.81
CA GLU A 103 3.15 4.18 -8.26
C GLU A 103 3.87 3.96 -6.94
N SER A 104 3.38 3.04 -6.11
CA SER A 104 4.09 2.66 -4.89
C SER A 104 5.47 2.05 -5.19
N LEU A 105 5.57 1.20 -6.21
CA LEU A 105 6.86 0.64 -6.63
C LEU A 105 7.77 1.71 -7.23
N ARG A 106 7.22 2.65 -8.00
CA ARG A 106 7.99 3.78 -8.53
C ARG A 106 8.59 4.62 -7.40
N VAL A 107 7.79 4.93 -6.38
CA VAL A 107 8.27 5.68 -5.21
C VAL A 107 9.30 4.85 -4.42
N ALA A 108 9.08 3.55 -4.29
CA ALA A 108 10.06 2.66 -3.66
C ALA A 108 11.41 2.71 -4.37
N ASP A 109 11.41 2.71 -5.70
CA ASP A 109 12.63 2.84 -6.48
C ASP A 109 13.31 4.21 -6.24
N GLU A 110 12.53 5.28 -6.16
CA GLU A 110 13.07 6.63 -5.89
C GLU A 110 13.80 6.72 -4.55
N VAL A 111 13.27 6.05 -3.52
CA VAL A 111 13.89 6.07 -2.18
C VAL A 111 14.90 4.94 -1.97
N GLY A 112 15.10 4.10 -2.97
CA GLY A 112 16.07 3.00 -2.91
C GLY A 112 15.62 1.79 -2.10
N ALA A 113 14.32 1.62 -1.89
CA ALA A 113 13.77 0.47 -1.17
C ALA A 113 13.88 -0.80 -2.02
N ARG A 114 14.38 -1.88 -1.43
CA ARG A 114 14.53 -3.18 -2.10
C ARG A 114 13.49 -4.19 -1.64
N SER A 115 12.86 -3.96 -0.49
CA SER A 115 11.77 -4.78 0.02
C SER A 115 10.59 -3.88 0.38
N VAL A 116 9.40 -4.27 -0.05
CA VAL A 116 8.17 -3.49 0.13
C VAL A 116 7.05 -4.41 0.60
N ALA A 117 6.38 -4.02 1.68
CA ALA A 117 5.19 -4.72 2.17
C ALA A 117 3.93 -3.97 1.74
N PHE A 118 2.99 -4.69 1.13
CA PHE A 118 1.71 -4.15 0.69
C PHE A 118 0.56 -4.76 1.48
N PRO A 119 -0.45 -3.95 1.83
CA PRO A 119 -1.75 -4.50 2.25
C PRO A 119 -2.59 -4.84 1.02
N ALA A 120 -3.76 -5.45 1.23
CA ALA A 120 -4.75 -5.63 0.17
C ALA A 120 -5.51 -4.31 -0.04
N ILE A 121 -4.98 -3.43 -0.87
CA ILE A 121 -5.51 -2.09 -1.09
C ILE A 121 -6.96 -2.14 -1.57
N SER A 122 -7.81 -1.26 -1.02
CA SER A 122 -9.23 -1.06 -1.37
C SER A 122 -10.18 -2.21 -0.99
N THR A 123 -9.71 -3.26 -0.32
CA THR A 123 -10.58 -4.41 0.04
C THR A 123 -11.33 -4.23 1.36
N GLY A 124 -11.02 -3.21 2.13
CA GLY A 124 -11.74 -2.89 3.37
C GLY A 124 -12.99 -2.06 3.09
N VAL A 125 -13.05 -0.85 3.67
CA VAL A 125 -14.22 0.03 3.56
C VAL A 125 -14.49 0.49 2.12
N TYR A 126 -13.51 0.39 1.23
CA TYR A 126 -13.69 0.73 -0.19
C TYR A 126 -14.31 -0.41 -1.01
N ARG A 127 -14.51 -1.57 -0.42
CA ARG A 127 -15.36 -2.67 -0.87
C ARG A 127 -14.94 -3.42 -2.15
N TRP A 128 -13.74 -3.27 -2.63
CA TRP A 128 -13.28 -4.10 -3.75
C TRP A 128 -13.38 -5.58 -3.39
N PRO A 129 -13.99 -6.41 -4.27
CA PRO A 129 -13.98 -7.85 -4.07
C PRO A 129 -12.55 -8.37 -3.98
N VAL A 130 -12.26 -9.19 -2.97
CA VAL A 130 -10.88 -9.60 -2.67
C VAL A 130 -10.24 -10.34 -3.84
N GLU A 131 -10.98 -11.22 -4.51
CA GLU A 131 -10.45 -11.98 -5.67
C GLU A 131 -10.01 -11.06 -6.80
N GLU A 132 -10.85 -10.09 -7.14
CA GLU A 132 -10.57 -9.13 -8.21
C GLU A 132 -9.40 -8.23 -7.82
N ALA A 133 -9.42 -7.72 -6.60
CA ALA A 133 -8.35 -6.87 -6.07
C ALA A 133 -7.01 -7.62 -6.03
N ALA A 134 -7.01 -8.89 -5.64
CA ALA A 134 -5.81 -9.71 -5.61
C ALA A 134 -5.21 -9.91 -7.01
N ARG A 135 -6.06 -10.17 -8.00
CA ARG A 135 -5.60 -10.30 -9.40
C ARG A 135 -4.96 -9.01 -9.88
N VAL A 136 -5.62 -7.88 -9.64
CA VAL A 136 -5.09 -6.56 -10.03
C VAL A 136 -3.73 -6.31 -9.36
N ALA A 137 -3.61 -6.58 -8.08
CA ALA A 137 -2.38 -6.39 -7.32
C ALA A 137 -1.23 -7.23 -7.87
N VAL A 138 -1.45 -8.53 -8.04
CA VAL A 138 -0.41 -9.46 -8.50
C VAL A 138 0.00 -9.15 -9.94
N GLU A 139 -0.96 -8.90 -10.82
CA GLU A 139 -0.67 -8.53 -12.20
C GLU A 139 0.11 -7.22 -12.31
N ALA A 140 -0.25 -6.21 -11.52
CA ALA A 140 0.44 -4.93 -11.54
C ALA A 140 1.91 -5.09 -11.08
N VAL A 141 2.15 -5.88 -10.05
CA VAL A 141 3.52 -6.15 -9.57
C VAL A 141 4.32 -6.94 -10.61
N ARG A 142 3.72 -7.97 -11.21
CA ARG A 142 4.39 -8.81 -12.21
C ARG A 142 4.70 -8.07 -13.50
N ALA A 143 3.85 -7.12 -13.89
CA ALA A 143 4.04 -6.32 -15.10
C ALA A 143 5.01 -5.16 -14.89
N GLY A 144 5.31 -4.80 -13.64
CA GLY A 144 6.14 -3.64 -13.33
C GLY A 144 7.63 -3.89 -13.59
N GLU A 145 8.30 -2.84 -14.06
CA GLU A 145 9.75 -2.80 -14.12
C GLU A 145 10.24 -2.01 -12.91
N THR A 146 10.82 -2.72 -11.93
CA THR A 146 11.24 -2.12 -10.67
C THR A 146 12.53 -2.75 -10.16
N GLY A 147 13.31 -1.97 -9.40
CA GLY A 147 14.47 -2.46 -8.67
C GLY A 147 14.13 -3.12 -7.34
N VAL A 148 12.85 -3.13 -6.95
CA VAL A 148 12.41 -3.84 -5.74
C VAL A 148 12.62 -5.34 -5.91
N GLU A 149 13.32 -5.95 -4.96
CA GLU A 149 13.68 -7.36 -5.02
C GLU A 149 12.60 -8.26 -4.42
N GLU A 150 11.94 -7.78 -3.35
CA GLU A 150 10.85 -8.51 -2.71
C GLU A 150 9.62 -7.62 -2.55
N VAL A 151 8.48 -8.09 -3.06
CA VAL A 151 7.16 -7.55 -2.76
C VAL A 151 6.47 -8.55 -1.84
N ARG A 152 6.16 -8.09 -0.62
CA ARG A 152 5.51 -8.91 0.40
C ARG A 152 4.08 -8.44 0.57
N PHE A 153 3.11 -9.26 0.16
CA PHE A 153 1.71 -9.00 0.47
C PHE A 153 1.43 -9.50 1.88
N VAL A 154 0.99 -8.62 2.75
CA VAL A 154 0.70 -8.92 4.15
C VAL A 154 -0.80 -8.86 4.35
N LEU A 155 -1.42 -10.02 4.57
CA LEU A 155 -2.86 -10.17 4.64
C LEU A 155 -3.24 -10.44 6.09
N PHE A 156 -4.13 -9.61 6.62
CA PHE A 156 -4.48 -9.69 8.04
C PHE A 156 -5.25 -10.97 8.38
N ASP A 157 -6.17 -11.40 7.52
CA ASP A 157 -7.01 -12.57 7.78
C ASP A 157 -6.72 -13.74 6.83
N GLY A 158 -7.09 -14.95 7.27
CA GLY A 158 -6.83 -16.17 6.52
C GLY A 158 -7.61 -16.27 5.22
N GLY A 159 -8.80 -15.69 5.15
CA GLY A 159 -9.61 -15.69 3.93
C GLY A 159 -8.95 -14.90 2.81
N THR A 160 -8.48 -13.70 3.12
CA THR A 160 -7.75 -12.86 2.16
C THR A 160 -6.43 -13.52 1.75
N PHE A 161 -5.71 -14.09 2.71
CA PHE A 161 -4.48 -14.83 2.44
C PHE A 161 -4.72 -15.96 1.43
N ALA A 162 -5.77 -16.77 1.65
CA ALA A 162 -6.08 -17.88 0.76
C ALA A 162 -6.40 -17.41 -0.67
N VAL A 163 -7.08 -16.28 -0.82
CA VAL A 163 -7.38 -15.70 -2.13
C VAL A 163 -6.09 -15.29 -2.85
N PHE A 164 -5.19 -14.59 -2.17
CA PHE A 164 -3.90 -14.20 -2.75
C PHE A 164 -3.05 -15.43 -3.10
N GLU A 165 -3.06 -16.44 -2.26
CA GLU A 165 -2.35 -17.69 -2.50
C GLU A 165 -2.81 -18.34 -3.80
N GLY A 166 -4.12 -18.38 -4.02
CA GLY A 166 -4.69 -18.91 -5.26
C GLY A 166 -4.35 -18.10 -6.50
N VAL A 167 -4.24 -16.78 -6.37
CA VAL A 167 -3.90 -15.87 -7.49
C VAL A 167 -2.42 -15.97 -7.84
N VAL A 168 -1.56 -16.04 -6.85
CA VAL A 168 -0.10 -16.14 -7.07
C VAL A 168 0.25 -17.48 -7.70
N GLY A 169 -0.48 -18.50 -7.35
CA GLY A 169 -0.32 -19.85 -7.89
C GLY A 169 0.75 -20.64 -7.24
#